data_90ae39b16ab9d030cd73f319a678ea41
#
_entry.id   90ae39b16ab9d030cd73f319a678ea41
#
_cell.length_a   1.000
_cell.length_b   1.000
_cell.length_c   1.000
_cell.angle_alpha   90.00
_cell.angle_beta   90.00
_cell.angle_gamma   90.00
#
_symmetry.space_group_name_H-M   'P 1'
#
loop_
_entity.id
_entity.type
_entity.pdbx_description
1 polymer ?
#
loop_
_entity_poly.entity_id
_entity_poly.type
_entity_poly.pdbx_seq_one_letter_code
_entity_poly.pdbx_strand_id
1 'polypeptide(L)'
;MKTSDALGPSVWVASDGRAGHAAQTLAIARALGEMSRWVNIAHVNGKGHRASAIELTPRGLQPLLPSRFWWSPLSALPSDQRAIFTPPWPTLWIGAGRRVAPYSSHVRKASGGDTLSVHVMNPQMPLSDFDLVVIPEHDCITGDNVIQTLGAPSYFAPETIED
;
A
#
# COMPACT_ATOMS: atom_id res chain seq x y z
N MET A 1 1.26 -10.16 35.19
CA MET A 1 2.23 -9.50 34.31
C MET A 1 2.13 -10.25 32.96
N LYS A 2 1.31 -9.76 32.03
CA LYS A 2 1.19 -10.38 30.69
C LYS A 2 2.32 -9.79 29.84
N THR A 3 3.28 -10.63 29.49
CA THR A 3 4.28 -10.37 28.46
C THR A 3 3.53 -10.04 27.17
N SER A 4 3.56 -8.78 26.78
CA SER A 4 3.20 -8.35 25.43
C SER A 4 4.20 -9.01 24.50
N ASP A 5 3.78 -10.10 23.85
CA ASP A 5 4.48 -10.60 22.68
C ASP A 5 4.56 -9.45 21.69
N ALA A 6 5.74 -8.90 21.53
CA ALA A 6 6.02 -7.87 20.57
C ALA A 6 5.81 -8.48 19.17
N LEU A 7 4.58 -8.39 18.68
CA LEU A 7 4.26 -8.66 17.29
C LEU A 7 5.11 -7.69 16.47
N GLY A 8 6.04 -8.22 15.69
CA GLY A 8 6.87 -7.43 14.80
C GLY A 8 6.05 -6.57 13.86
N PRO A 9 6.65 -5.60 13.17
CA PRO A 9 5.95 -4.64 12.32
C PRO A 9 5.07 -5.37 11.30
N SER A 10 3.80 -4.97 11.24
CA SER A 10 2.85 -5.51 10.28
C SER A 10 2.81 -4.64 9.04
N VAL A 11 2.88 -5.25 7.85
CA VAL A 11 2.84 -4.57 6.56
C VAL A 11 1.57 -4.98 5.82
N TRP A 12 0.76 -4.00 5.43
CA TRP A 12 -0.39 -4.23 4.57
C TRP A 12 -0.10 -3.69 3.18
N VAL A 13 -0.33 -4.53 2.18
CA VAL A 13 -0.10 -4.23 0.76
C VAL A 13 -1.44 -4.25 0.06
N ALA A 14 -1.82 -3.14 -0.58
CA ALA A 14 -3.13 -2.99 -1.20
C ALA A 14 -3.04 -2.64 -2.69
N SER A 15 -3.87 -3.30 -3.49
CA SER A 15 -4.02 -3.04 -4.93
C SER A 15 -5.49 -3.09 -5.33
N ASP A 16 -5.79 -2.60 -6.53
CA ASP A 16 -7.14 -2.66 -7.14
C ASP A 16 -7.33 -3.88 -8.05
N GLY A 17 -6.57 -4.95 -7.82
CA GLY A 17 -6.63 -6.19 -8.60
C GLY A 17 -5.94 -6.12 -9.96
N ARG A 18 -5.40 -4.98 -10.37
CA ARG A 18 -4.58 -4.89 -11.58
C ARG A 18 -3.21 -5.50 -11.32
N ALA A 19 -2.81 -6.47 -12.15
CA ALA A 19 -1.55 -7.20 -11.98
C ALA A 19 -0.32 -6.28 -11.84
N GLY A 20 -0.25 -5.19 -12.62
CA GLY A 20 0.82 -4.21 -12.52
C GLY A 20 0.88 -3.50 -11.17
N HIS A 21 -0.27 -3.11 -10.60
CA HIS A 21 -0.33 -2.44 -9.31
C HIS A 21 0.05 -3.39 -8.16
N ALA A 22 -0.43 -4.62 -8.21
CA ALA A 22 -0.07 -5.65 -7.23
C ALA A 22 1.44 -5.97 -7.28
N ALA A 23 2.01 -6.10 -8.48
CA ALA A 23 3.43 -6.36 -8.65
C ALA A 23 4.30 -5.21 -8.08
N GLN A 24 3.90 -3.96 -8.29
CA GLN A 24 4.64 -2.79 -7.81
C GLN A 24 4.63 -2.68 -6.28
N THR A 25 3.47 -2.87 -5.66
CA THR A 25 3.35 -2.83 -4.20
C THR A 25 4.15 -3.96 -3.54
N LEU A 26 4.10 -5.16 -4.12
CA LEU A 26 4.87 -6.31 -3.66
C LEU A 26 6.38 -6.11 -3.87
N ALA A 27 6.79 -5.46 -4.98
CA ALA A 27 8.20 -5.16 -5.24
C ALA A 27 8.79 -4.26 -4.15
N ILE A 28 8.09 -3.19 -3.80
CA ILE A 28 8.54 -2.28 -2.73
C ILE A 28 8.54 -3.00 -1.38
N ALA A 29 7.49 -3.76 -1.08
CA ALA A 29 7.42 -4.50 0.16
C ALA A 29 8.57 -5.52 0.29
N ARG A 30 8.91 -6.23 -0.78
CA ARG A 30 10.04 -7.17 -0.81
C ARG A 30 11.38 -6.45 -0.64
N ALA A 31 11.62 -5.37 -1.37
CA ALA A 31 12.84 -4.58 -1.24
C ALA A 31 13.05 -4.09 0.20
N LEU A 32 12.00 -3.62 0.85
CA LEU A 32 12.04 -3.23 2.26
C LEU A 32 12.33 -4.43 3.17
N GLY A 33 11.78 -5.61 2.86
CA GLY A 33 12.03 -6.84 3.60
C GLY A 33 13.47 -7.35 3.50
N GLU A 34 14.10 -7.20 2.34
CA GLU A 34 15.49 -7.58 2.12
C GLU A 34 16.47 -6.60 2.75
N MET A 35 16.16 -5.31 2.72
CA MET A 35 16.99 -4.26 3.33
C MET A 35 16.91 -4.25 4.86
N SER A 36 15.80 -4.68 5.41
CA SER A 36 15.58 -4.73 6.85
C SER A 36 15.34 -6.19 7.27
N ARG A 37 16.18 -6.73 8.14
CA ARG A 37 15.93 -8.02 8.82
C ARG A 37 14.58 -8.04 9.58
N TRP A 38 13.83 -6.93 9.55
CA TRP A 38 12.59 -6.68 10.26
C TRP A 38 11.33 -6.94 9.44
N VAL A 39 11.43 -6.91 8.10
CA VAL A 39 10.28 -7.18 7.21
C VAL A 39 10.51 -8.54 6.54
N ASN A 40 10.26 -9.60 7.27
CA ASN A 40 10.22 -10.93 6.67
C ASN A 40 8.91 -11.05 5.89
N ILE A 41 8.94 -10.68 4.62
CA ILE A 41 7.84 -10.94 3.68
C ILE A 41 7.92 -12.41 3.30
N ALA A 42 7.60 -13.25 4.27
CA ALA A 42 7.40 -14.67 3.98
C ALA A 42 6.14 -14.82 3.14
N HIS A 43 6.34 -15.40 1.99
CA HIS A 43 5.36 -15.98 1.08
C HIS A 43 3.92 -16.04 1.60
N VAL A 44 3.00 -15.67 0.73
CA VAL A 44 1.55 -15.80 0.82
C VAL A 44 1.10 -17.26 1.05
N ASN A 45 1.78 -18.07 1.83
CA ASN A 45 1.28 -19.36 2.30
C ASN A 45 2.24 -19.95 3.34
N GLY A 46 1.99 -19.64 4.60
CA GLY A 46 2.57 -20.42 5.69
C GLY A 46 3.40 -19.64 6.70
N LYS A 47 2.83 -19.45 7.86
CA LYS A 47 3.42 -19.30 9.20
C LYS A 47 4.74 -18.51 9.29
N GLY A 48 4.63 -17.19 9.46
CA GLY A 48 5.74 -16.35 9.89
C GLY A 48 5.71 -14.97 9.20
N HIS A 49 5.43 -13.95 10.00
CA HIS A 49 5.49 -12.52 9.69
C HIS A 49 4.56 -11.96 8.57
N ARG A 50 3.74 -11.02 8.97
CA ARG A 50 2.46 -10.69 8.36
C ARG A 50 2.58 -9.59 7.31
N ALA A 51 2.88 -9.91 6.08
CA ALA A 51 2.44 -9.09 4.97
C ALA A 51 1.08 -9.61 4.51
N SER A 52 0.04 -8.79 4.63
CA SER A 52 -1.29 -9.11 4.11
C SER A 52 -1.48 -8.41 2.79
N ALA A 53 -1.61 -9.16 1.70
CA ALA A 53 -2.00 -8.62 0.41
C ALA A 53 -3.52 -8.44 0.39
N ILE A 54 -3.96 -7.23 0.11
CA ILE A 54 -5.37 -6.83 0.11
C ILE A 54 -5.74 -6.41 -1.31
N GLU A 55 -6.70 -7.08 -1.90
CA GLU A 55 -7.30 -6.64 -3.15
C GLU A 55 -8.58 -5.85 -2.85
N LEU A 56 -8.59 -4.57 -3.24
CA LEU A 56 -9.72 -3.68 -3.05
C LEU A 56 -10.53 -3.57 -4.33
N THR A 57 -11.81 -3.88 -4.25
CA THR A 57 -12.75 -3.84 -5.38
C THR A 57 -13.86 -2.83 -5.14
N PRO A 58 -13.55 -1.52 -5.16
CA PRO A 58 -14.56 -0.50 -4.92
C PRO A 58 -15.63 -0.50 -6.00
N ARG A 59 -16.88 -0.32 -5.57
CA ARG A 59 -18.09 -0.37 -6.40
C ARG A 59 -18.88 0.95 -6.33
N GLY A 60 -19.86 1.10 -7.18
CA GLY A 60 -20.73 2.28 -7.24
C GLY A 60 -20.13 3.41 -8.06
N LEU A 61 -20.55 4.65 -7.78
CA LEU A 61 -20.18 5.82 -8.58
C LEU A 61 -18.83 6.43 -8.21
N GLN A 62 -18.39 6.32 -6.96
CA GLN A 62 -17.15 6.93 -6.50
C GLN A 62 -15.91 6.50 -7.31
N PRO A 63 -15.72 5.19 -7.68
CA PRO A 63 -14.59 4.76 -8.49
C PRO A 63 -14.53 5.35 -9.90
N LEU A 64 -15.60 5.97 -10.39
CA LEU A 64 -15.63 6.65 -11.68
C LEU A 64 -15.11 8.08 -11.59
N LEU A 65 -15.07 8.65 -10.38
CA LEU A 65 -14.58 10.00 -10.11
C LEU A 65 -13.07 10.00 -9.82
N PRO A 66 -12.39 11.14 -10.01
CA PRO A 66 -11.05 11.32 -9.45
C PRO A 66 -11.05 11.10 -7.94
N SER A 67 -9.98 10.50 -7.41
CA SER A 67 -9.89 10.03 -6.03
C SER A 67 -10.16 11.14 -5.00
N ARG A 68 -9.76 12.39 -5.30
CA ARG A 68 -9.98 13.55 -4.43
C ARG A 68 -11.46 13.89 -4.17
N PHE A 69 -12.37 13.36 -4.99
CA PHE A 69 -13.80 13.62 -4.86
C PHE A 69 -14.55 12.47 -4.16
N TRP A 70 -13.84 11.49 -3.64
CA TRP A 70 -14.48 10.41 -2.89
C TRP A 70 -14.82 10.87 -1.48
N TRP A 71 -16.12 11.01 -1.20
CA TRP A 71 -16.63 11.51 0.09
C TRP A 71 -16.69 10.45 1.18
N SER A 72 -16.80 9.18 0.83
CA SER A 72 -16.87 8.05 1.77
C SER A 72 -16.23 6.80 1.17
N PRO A 73 -14.89 6.71 1.15
CA PRO A 73 -14.19 5.60 0.48
C PRO A 73 -14.65 4.22 0.95
N LEU A 74 -14.82 4.04 2.26
CA LEU A 74 -15.21 2.74 2.81
C LEU A 74 -16.61 2.30 2.36
N SER A 75 -17.53 3.24 2.09
CA SER A 75 -18.86 2.89 1.60
C SER A 75 -18.85 2.28 0.19
N ALA A 76 -17.80 2.52 -0.58
CA ALA A 76 -17.62 1.94 -1.90
C ALA A 76 -17.13 0.49 -1.85
N LEU A 77 -16.69 -0.01 -0.69
CA LEU A 77 -16.24 -1.39 -0.54
C LEU A 77 -17.37 -2.35 -0.15
N PRO A 78 -17.29 -3.60 -0.60
CA PRO A 78 -18.08 -4.70 -0.04
C PRO A 78 -17.86 -4.82 1.48
N SER A 79 -18.83 -5.41 2.19
CA SER A 79 -18.82 -5.47 3.66
C SER A 79 -17.63 -6.24 4.23
N ASP A 80 -17.22 -7.31 3.58
CA ASP A 80 -16.06 -8.14 3.92
C ASP A 80 -14.75 -7.34 3.81
N GLN A 81 -14.58 -6.58 2.73
CA GLN A 81 -13.41 -5.72 2.56
C GLN A 81 -13.42 -4.52 3.51
N ARG A 82 -14.60 -3.96 3.78
CA ARG A 82 -14.75 -2.86 4.75
C ARG A 82 -14.32 -3.26 6.15
N ALA A 83 -14.59 -4.49 6.55
CA ALA A 83 -14.24 -5.03 7.87
C ALA A 83 -12.72 -5.08 8.12
N ILE A 84 -11.90 -5.04 7.06
CA ILE A 84 -10.44 -5.00 7.18
C ILE A 84 -9.97 -3.66 7.79
N PHE A 85 -10.70 -2.57 7.55
CA PHE A 85 -10.34 -1.22 7.98
C PHE A 85 -10.73 -0.97 9.44
N THR A 86 -10.18 -1.79 10.32
CA THR A 86 -10.36 -1.71 11.79
C THR A 86 -9.04 -1.97 12.50
N PRO A 87 -8.81 -1.41 13.70
CA PRO A 87 -7.62 -1.72 14.50
C PRO A 87 -7.49 -3.23 14.79
N PRO A 88 -6.27 -3.73 15.00
CA PRO A 88 -5.01 -2.99 15.04
C PRO A 88 -4.52 -2.57 13.65
N TRP A 89 -4.08 -1.31 13.53
CA TRP A 89 -3.57 -0.76 12.28
C TRP A 89 -2.18 -1.33 11.97
N PRO A 90 -1.78 -1.41 10.67
CA PRO A 90 -0.45 -1.83 10.29
C PRO A 90 0.58 -0.76 10.64
N THR A 91 1.83 -1.16 10.84
CA THR A 91 2.96 -0.23 10.95
C THR A 91 3.25 0.46 9.62
N LEU A 92 3.06 -0.29 8.53
CA LEU A 92 3.29 0.18 7.16
C LEU A 92 2.13 -0.23 6.26
N TRP A 93 1.59 0.74 5.53
CA TRP A 93 0.65 0.55 4.44
C TRP A 93 1.31 0.89 3.11
N ILE A 94 1.23 0.00 2.13
CA ILE A 94 1.71 0.23 0.76
C ILE A 94 0.53 0.05 -0.19
N GLY A 95 0.06 1.15 -0.78
CA GLY A 95 -1.03 1.13 -1.75
C GLY A 95 -0.58 1.52 -3.16
N ALA A 96 -1.20 0.98 -4.20
CA ALA A 96 -0.92 1.38 -5.57
C ALA A 96 -2.17 1.71 -6.38
N GLY A 97 -2.04 2.76 -7.18
CA GLY A 97 -3.04 3.20 -8.13
C GLY A 97 -4.13 4.08 -7.55
N ARG A 98 -4.73 4.91 -8.40
CA ARG A 98 -5.68 5.95 -7.98
C ARG A 98 -6.88 5.45 -7.17
N ARG A 99 -7.37 4.23 -7.47
CA ARG A 99 -8.54 3.67 -6.76
C ARG A 99 -8.21 3.22 -5.34
N VAL A 100 -6.94 2.99 -5.03
CA VAL A 100 -6.47 2.62 -3.68
C VAL A 100 -6.10 3.85 -2.86
N ALA A 101 -5.78 4.97 -3.50
CA ALA A 101 -5.33 6.19 -2.84
C ALA A 101 -6.27 6.68 -1.71
N PRO A 102 -7.61 6.69 -1.86
CA PRO A 102 -8.51 7.10 -0.77
C PRO A 102 -8.40 6.21 0.48
N TYR A 103 -8.08 4.93 0.30
CA TYR A 103 -7.91 3.99 1.41
C TYR A 103 -6.55 4.17 2.09
N SER A 104 -5.49 4.46 1.32
CA SER A 104 -4.17 4.80 1.87
C SER A 104 -4.26 6.03 2.80
N SER A 105 -4.94 7.09 2.33
CA SER A 105 -5.22 8.29 3.13
C SER A 105 -6.09 7.97 4.36
N HIS A 106 -7.10 7.10 4.18
CA HIS A 106 -7.99 6.71 5.28
C HIS A 106 -7.23 5.99 6.39
N VAL A 107 -6.41 4.98 6.08
CA VAL A 107 -5.63 4.22 7.07
C VAL A 107 -4.69 5.14 7.84
N ARG A 108 -3.97 6.03 7.16
CA ARG A 108 -3.10 7.01 7.80
C ARG A 108 -3.85 7.89 8.79
N LYS A 109 -5.00 8.43 8.39
CA LYS A 109 -5.82 9.31 9.25
C LYS A 109 -6.46 8.53 10.40
N ALA A 110 -6.99 7.36 10.14
CA ALA A 110 -7.68 6.53 11.14
C ALA A 110 -6.72 5.93 12.19
N SER A 111 -5.46 5.69 11.82
CA SER A 111 -4.41 5.27 12.75
C SER A 111 -3.87 6.42 13.60
N GLY A 112 -4.35 7.67 13.41
CA GLY A 112 -3.77 8.84 14.08
C GLY A 112 -2.36 9.22 13.58
N GLY A 113 -1.93 8.67 12.45
CA GLY A 113 -0.59 8.86 11.89
C GLY A 113 0.43 7.80 12.32
N ASP A 114 0.02 6.79 13.10
CA ASP A 114 0.90 5.70 13.54
C ASP A 114 1.26 4.74 12.39
N THR A 115 0.42 4.68 11.35
CA THR A 115 0.71 3.91 10.14
C THR A 115 1.47 4.78 9.14
N LEU A 116 2.67 4.37 8.76
CA LEU A 116 3.39 4.97 7.63
C LEU A 116 2.66 4.61 6.31
N SER A 117 2.19 5.61 5.59
CA SER A 117 1.45 5.42 4.34
C SER A 117 2.34 5.70 3.13
N VAL A 118 2.68 4.64 2.41
CA VAL A 118 3.39 4.71 1.12
C VAL A 118 2.40 4.47 -0.01
N HIS A 119 2.37 5.38 -0.97
CA HIS A 119 1.53 5.24 -2.16
C HIS A 119 2.35 5.19 -3.43
N VAL A 120 2.00 4.28 -4.34
CA VAL A 120 2.70 4.04 -5.60
C VAL A 120 1.82 4.50 -6.75
N MET A 121 2.41 5.23 -7.68
CA MET A 121 1.76 5.91 -8.80
C MET A 121 0.97 7.16 -8.38
N ASN A 122 0.55 7.94 -9.37
CA ASN A 122 -0.21 9.16 -9.15
C ASN A 122 -1.54 8.89 -8.40
N PRO A 123 -1.69 9.37 -7.16
CA PRO A 123 -2.89 9.12 -6.36
C PRO A 123 -4.11 9.91 -6.83
N GLN A 124 -3.93 10.97 -7.64
CA GLN A 124 -4.97 11.95 -7.98
C GLN A 124 -5.65 12.56 -6.73
N MET A 125 -4.87 12.72 -5.68
CA MET A 125 -5.22 13.31 -4.38
C MET A 125 -4.11 14.24 -3.92
N PRO A 126 -4.33 15.11 -2.91
CA PRO A 126 -3.26 15.88 -2.31
C PRO A 126 -2.12 14.97 -1.83
N LEU A 127 -0.88 15.29 -2.21
CA LEU A 127 0.29 14.49 -1.83
C LEU A 127 0.51 14.49 -0.31
N SER A 128 0.09 15.54 0.38
CA SER A 128 0.13 15.65 1.85
C SER A 128 -0.73 14.62 2.59
N ASP A 129 -1.62 13.93 1.89
CA ASP A 129 -2.42 12.84 2.47
C ASP A 129 -1.62 11.54 2.68
N PHE A 130 -0.37 11.51 2.22
CA PHE A 130 0.54 10.37 2.28
C PHE A 130 1.86 10.78 2.94
N ASP A 131 2.57 9.82 3.55
CA ASP A 131 3.90 10.06 4.07
C ASP A 131 4.95 9.97 2.97
N LEU A 132 4.73 9.07 2.00
CA LEU A 132 5.61 8.91 0.85
C LEU A 132 4.80 8.53 -0.40
N VAL A 133 5.15 9.14 -1.53
CA VAL A 133 4.57 8.81 -2.84
C VAL A 133 5.68 8.45 -3.81
N VAL A 134 5.59 7.28 -4.43
CA VAL A 134 6.54 6.79 -5.44
C VAL A 134 5.90 6.94 -6.81
N ILE A 135 6.47 7.79 -7.66
CA ILE A 135 5.88 8.17 -8.94
C ILE A 135 6.93 8.03 -10.05
N PRO A 136 6.59 7.46 -11.22
CA PRO A 136 7.47 7.50 -12.37
C PRO A 136 7.74 8.93 -12.85
N GLU A 137 8.96 9.20 -13.30
CA GLU A 137 9.38 10.54 -13.78
C GLU A 137 8.49 11.12 -14.88
N HIS A 138 7.95 10.25 -15.75
CA HIS A 138 7.09 10.68 -16.85
C HIS A 138 5.75 11.28 -16.41
N ASP A 139 5.32 11.08 -15.17
CA ASP A 139 4.13 11.73 -14.62
C ASP A 139 4.38 13.20 -14.24
N CYS A 140 5.65 13.66 -14.23
CA CYS A 140 6.06 15.05 -13.97
C CYS A 140 5.50 15.62 -12.64
N ILE A 141 5.33 14.79 -11.62
CA ILE A 141 4.84 15.19 -10.29
C ILE A 141 6.01 15.25 -9.32
N THR A 142 6.16 16.37 -8.63
CA THR A 142 7.20 16.58 -7.62
C THR A 142 6.60 17.02 -6.29
N GLY A 143 7.32 16.82 -5.20
CA GLY A 143 6.93 17.23 -3.84
C GLY A 143 7.96 16.75 -2.83
N ASP A 144 7.91 17.28 -1.61
CA ASP A 144 8.86 16.97 -0.54
C ASP A 144 8.79 15.49 -0.11
N ASN A 145 7.62 14.87 -0.30
CA ASN A 145 7.37 13.48 -0.01
C ASN A 145 7.24 12.59 -1.26
N VAL A 146 7.82 13.02 -2.39
CA VAL A 146 7.79 12.28 -3.66
C VAL A 146 9.16 11.71 -3.98
N ILE A 147 9.21 10.40 -4.25
CA ILE A 147 10.35 9.73 -4.89
C ILE A 147 9.99 9.49 -6.35
N GLN A 148 10.77 10.06 -7.25
CA GLN A 148 10.66 9.80 -8.68
C GLN A 148 11.50 8.57 -9.08
N THR A 149 10.93 7.71 -9.93
CA THR A 149 11.58 6.52 -10.46
C THR A 149 11.65 6.58 -11.98
N LEU A 150 12.69 6.02 -12.60
CA LEU A 150 12.83 5.96 -14.07
C LEU A 150 11.68 5.19 -14.73
N GLY A 151 11.08 4.24 -14.01
CA GLY A 151 9.96 3.42 -14.47
C GLY A 151 9.12 2.92 -13.29
N ALA A 152 8.15 2.06 -13.60
CA ALA A 152 7.36 1.42 -12.55
C ALA A 152 8.26 0.53 -11.67
N PRO A 153 8.14 0.60 -10.34
CA PRO A 153 8.87 -0.30 -9.46
C PRO A 153 8.60 -1.76 -9.83
N SER A 154 9.66 -2.51 -10.08
CA SER A 154 9.58 -3.93 -10.39
C SER A 154 10.65 -4.68 -9.58
N TYR A 155 10.31 -5.89 -9.16
CA TYR A 155 11.24 -6.77 -8.47
C TYR A 155 11.56 -7.95 -9.37
N PHE A 156 12.82 -8.04 -9.76
CA PHE A 156 13.38 -9.23 -10.38
C PHE A 156 14.28 -9.90 -9.37
N ALA A 157 13.96 -11.12 -8.96
CA ALA A 157 14.90 -11.91 -8.16
C ALA A 157 16.16 -12.15 -9.00
N PRO A 158 17.36 -12.04 -8.41
CA PRO A 158 18.61 -12.28 -9.14
C PRO A 158 18.66 -13.64 -9.86
N GLU A 159 17.93 -14.63 -9.33
CA GLU A 159 17.81 -15.98 -9.89
C GLU A 159 16.93 -16.08 -11.16
N THR A 160 16.24 -14.99 -11.51
CA THR A 160 15.35 -14.98 -12.71
C THR A 160 16.09 -14.50 -13.97
N ILE A 161 17.39 -14.14 -13.84
CA ILE A 161 18.26 -13.77 -14.95
C ILE A 161 19.18 -14.98 -15.22
N GLU A 162 18.60 -16.10 -15.59
CA GLU A 162 19.33 -17.16 -16.28
C GLU A 162 19.10 -17.00 -17.77
N ASP A 163 20.22 -16.99 -18.51
CA ASP A 163 20.44 -16.77 -19.94
C ASP A 163 19.48 -17.48 -20.90
#